data_9c041c3a8e4d174ca04d19a3493c9e03
#
_entry.id   9c041c3a8e4d174ca04d19a3493c9e03
#
_cell.length_a   1.000
_cell.length_b   1.000
_cell.length_c   1.000
_cell.angle_alpha   90.00
_cell.angle_beta   90.00
_cell.angle_gamma   90.00
#
_symmetry.space_group_name_H-M   'P 1'
#
loop_
_entity.id
_entity.type
_entity.pdbx_description
1 polymer ?
#
loop_
_entity_poly.entity_id
_entity_poly.type
_entity_poly.pdbx_seq_one_letter_code
_entity_poly.pdbx_strand_id
1 'polypeptide(L)'
;MRKVVFGINITADGYCSHEDGIVNNELHQYFTEMLRKTDIILYGRKTYQLMVPYWPDIAKNQSEDEASNEFARVFDSLELLVFSTTLKEISGSKSRIARGTIAEEVNALKNKTGKDIAVGSLSIASQLSDLCLIDEYHFVVHPVVAGKGPRLFESFQSKRSLQLDLVDTKKFQTGVIALHYKKQIKN
;
A
#
# COMPACT_ATOMS: atom_id res chain seq x y z
N MET A 1 8.78 17.64 3.20
CA MET A 1 7.34 17.26 3.23
C MET A 1 7.27 15.76 3.08
N ARG A 2 6.45 15.07 3.86
CA ARG A 2 6.26 13.60 3.82
C ARG A 2 5.71 13.18 2.45
N LYS A 3 6.26 12.12 1.88
CA LYS A 3 5.74 11.54 0.63
C LYS A 3 4.59 10.60 0.92
N VAL A 4 3.68 10.47 -0.04
CA VAL A 4 2.66 9.42 -0.08
C VAL A 4 3.13 8.35 -1.06
N VAL A 5 3.32 7.13 -0.56
CA VAL A 5 3.89 6.01 -1.31
C VAL A 5 2.85 4.91 -1.43
N PHE A 6 2.50 4.54 -2.64
CA PHE A 6 1.57 3.45 -2.93
C PHE A 6 2.34 2.22 -3.40
N GLY A 7 2.17 1.09 -2.70
CA GLY A 7 2.74 -0.19 -3.07
C GLY A 7 1.66 -1.25 -3.22
N ILE A 8 1.71 -2.03 -4.32
CA ILE A 8 0.69 -3.03 -4.63
C ILE A 8 1.25 -4.19 -5.47
N ASN A 9 0.81 -5.40 -5.15
CA ASN A 9 0.98 -6.58 -5.99
C ASN A 9 -0.08 -6.58 -7.09
N ILE A 10 0.33 -6.81 -8.33
CA ILE A 10 -0.56 -6.94 -9.49
C ILE A 10 -0.16 -8.14 -10.34
N THR A 11 -1.13 -8.76 -10.99
CA THR A 11 -0.87 -9.76 -12.03
C THR A 11 -0.44 -9.10 -13.34
N ALA A 12 0.12 -9.88 -14.27
CA ALA A 12 0.55 -9.37 -15.58
C ALA A 12 -0.59 -8.75 -16.40
N ASP A 13 -1.84 -9.15 -16.15
CA ASP A 13 -3.05 -8.60 -16.75
C ASP A 13 -3.77 -7.54 -15.91
N GLY A 14 -3.13 -7.04 -14.80
CA GLY A 14 -3.55 -5.86 -14.05
C GLY A 14 -4.57 -6.08 -12.94
N TYR A 15 -4.74 -7.31 -12.47
CA TYR A 15 -5.59 -7.62 -11.31
C TYR A 15 -4.79 -7.60 -10.00
N CYS A 16 -5.46 -7.32 -8.90
CA CYS A 16 -4.88 -7.12 -7.57
C CYS A 16 -5.49 -8.08 -6.54
N SER A 17 -5.53 -9.37 -6.87
CA SER A 17 -5.93 -10.41 -5.93
C SER A 17 -4.73 -10.81 -5.07
N HIS A 18 -4.93 -10.96 -3.76
CA HIS A 18 -3.89 -11.46 -2.85
C HIS A 18 -3.67 -12.97 -3.01
N GLU A 19 -4.63 -13.70 -3.61
CA GLU A 19 -4.56 -15.15 -3.82
C GLU A 19 -3.70 -15.51 -5.05
N ASP A 20 -3.55 -14.60 -6.00
CA ASP A 20 -2.85 -14.83 -7.27
C ASP A 20 -1.36 -14.43 -7.22
N GLY A 21 -0.89 -13.93 -6.08
CA GLY A 21 0.49 -13.48 -5.90
C GLY A 21 1.46 -14.62 -5.62
N ILE A 22 2.67 -14.55 -6.19
CA ILE A 22 3.80 -15.41 -5.81
C ILE A 22 4.48 -14.74 -4.62
N VAL A 23 4.21 -15.25 -3.41
CA VAL A 23 4.81 -14.72 -2.17
C VAL A 23 6.09 -15.49 -1.86
N ASN A 24 7.16 -14.78 -1.53
CA ASN A 24 8.43 -15.31 -1.08
C ASN A 24 9.19 -14.30 -0.19
N ASN A 25 10.31 -14.73 0.37
CA ASN A 25 11.11 -13.91 1.27
C ASN A 25 11.62 -12.60 0.61
N GLU A 26 12.01 -12.64 -0.66
CA GLU A 26 12.46 -11.43 -1.37
C GLU A 26 11.35 -10.39 -1.48
N LEU A 27 10.11 -10.84 -1.71
CA LEU A 27 8.95 -9.96 -1.79
C LEU A 27 8.61 -9.36 -0.42
N HIS A 28 8.60 -10.16 0.64
CA HIS A 28 8.41 -9.67 2.01
C HIS A 28 9.49 -8.64 2.38
N GLN A 29 10.77 -8.92 2.09
CA GLN A 29 11.86 -7.98 2.32
C GLN A 29 11.66 -6.65 1.57
N TYR A 30 11.24 -6.71 0.30
CA TYR A 30 10.97 -5.51 -0.50
C TYR A 30 9.91 -4.61 0.14
N PHE A 31 8.78 -5.18 0.54
CA PHE A 31 7.72 -4.41 1.20
C PHE A 31 8.12 -3.98 2.62
N THR A 32 8.88 -4.79 3.35
CA THR A 32 9.43 -4.43 4.67
C THR A 32 10.32 -3.19 4.57
N GLU A 33 11.23 -3.15 3.59
CA GLU A 33 12.11 -1.99 3.37
C GLU A 33 11.31 -0.73 2.98
N MET A 34 10.25 -0.89 2.19
CA MET A 34 9.34 0.21 1.86
C MET A 34 8.63 0.72 3.13
N LEU A 35 8.07 -0.18 3.95
CA LEU A 35 7.35 0.16 5.17
C LEU A 35 8.25 0.78 6.25
N ARG A 36 9.51 0.40 6.35
CA ARG A 36 10.48 1.02 7.29
C ARG A 36 10.70 2.52 7.06
N LYS A 37 10.46 2.98 5.85
CA LYS A 37 10.54 4.40 5.47
C LYS A 37 9.27 5.18 5.83
N THR A 38 8.24 4.50 6.31
CA THR A 38 6.94 5.06 6.67
C THR A 38 6.69 4.99 8.19
N ASP A 39 5.73 5.73 8.69
CA ASP A 39 5.26 5.65 10.08
C ASP A 39 3.74 5.46 10.17
N ILE A 40 3.03 5.56 9.05
CA ILE A 40 1.57 5.38 8.97
C ILE A 40 1.19 4.71 7.66
N ILE A 41 0.16 3.83 7.72
CA ILE A 41 -0.46 3.22 6.55
C ILE A 41 -1.92 3.65 6.43
N LEU A 42 -2.34 3.98 5.20
CA LEU A 42 -3.71 4.32 4.85
C LEU A 42 -4.42 3.09 4.28
N TYR A 43 -5.50 2.67 4.94
CA TYR A 43 -6.34 1.56 4.51
C TYR A 43 -7.80 1.95 4.30
N GLY A 44 -8.44 1.29 3.34
CA GLY A 44 -9.89 1.16 3.31
C GLY A 44 -10.34 -0.04 4.16
N ARG A 45 -11.62 -0.12 4.46
CA ARG A 45 -12.21 -1.17 5.31
C ARG A 45 -11.81 -2.60 4.91
N LYS A 46 -11.91 -2.94 3.62
CA LYS A 46 -11.64 -4.31 3.13
C LYS A 46 -10.19 -4.72 3.39
N THR A 47 -9.23 -3.86 3.08
CA THR A 47 -7.80 -4.13 3.31
C THR A 47 -7.50 -4.19 4.82
N TYR A 48 -8.07 -3.28 5.60
CA TYR A 48 -7.94 -3.33 7.06
C TYR A 48 -8.39 -4.69 7.63
N GLN A 49 -9.58 -5.16 7.23
CA GLN A 49 -10.14 -6.44 7.68
C GLN A 49 -9.33 -7.67 7.22
N LEU A 50 -8.58 -7.54 6.12
CA LEU A 50 -7.68 -8.59 5.64
C LEU A 50 -6.36 -8.60 6.43
N MET A 51 -5.76 -7.43 6.65
CA MET A 51 -4.39 -7.31 7.14
C MET A 51 -4.29 -7.37 8.66
N VAL A 52 -5.21 -6.71 9.35
CA VAL A 52 -5.07 -6.48 10.80
C VAL A 52 -5.36 -7.72 11.67
N PRO A 53 -6.26 -8.65 11.33
CA PRO A 53 -6.37 -9.89 12.08
C PRO A 53 -5.13 -10.79 11.96
N TYR A 54 -4.43 -10.72 10.84
CA TYR A 54 -3.33 -11.62 10.51
C TYR A 54 -1.95 -11.11 10.97
N TRP A 55 -1.52 -9.95 10.49
CA TRP A 55 -0.14 -9.48 10.72
C TRP A 55 0.21 -9.16 12.19
N PRO A 56 -0.67 -8.53 12.99
CA PRO A 56 -0.41 -8.35 14.42
C PRO A 56 -0.29 -9.66 15.18
N ASP A 57 -1.02 -10.70 14.80
CA ASP A 57 -0.91 -12.04 15.40
C ASP A 57 0.45 -12.67 15.05
N ILE A 58 0.88 -12.60 13.80
CA ILE A 58 2.22 -13.04 13.39
C ILE A 58 3.31 -12.24 14.10
N ALA A 59 3.16 -10.92 14.24
CA ALA A 59 4.12 -10.09 14.96
C ALA A 59 4.29 -10.53 16.42
N LYS A 60 3.20 -10.91 17.07
CA LYS A 60 3.18 -11.39 18.47
C LYS A 60 3.77 -12.79 18.62
N ASN A 61 3.36 -13.72 17.75
CA ASN A 61 3.64 -15.14 17.92
C ASN A 61 4.89 -15.60 17.18
N GLN A 62 5.38 -14.81 16.20
CA GLN A 62 6.54 -15.13 15.33
C GLN A 62 6.42 -16.52 14.69
N SER A 63 5.21 -16.83 14.18
CA SER A 63 4.78 -18.17 13.76
C SER A 63 5.12 -18.51 12.29
N GLU A 64 5.70 -17.56 11.56
CA GLU A 64 6.05 -17.70 10.14
C GLU A 64 7.58 -17.77 9.95
N ASP A 65 8.04 -17.77 8.70
CA ASP A 65 9.45 -17.61 8.38
C ASP A 65 10.00 -16.23 8.78
N GLU A 66 11.34 -16.08 8.84
CA GLU A 66 11.96 -14.85 9.35
C GLU A 66 11.58 -13.59 8.55
N ALA A 67 11.42 -13.67 7.23
CA ALA A 67 11.07 -12.52 6.41
C ALA A 67 9.61 -12.08 6.65
N SER A 68 8.70 -13.04 6.81
CA SER A 68 7.31 -12.81 7.17
C SER A 68 7.19 -12.24 8.58
N ASN A 69 7.91 -12.80 9.55
CA ASN A 69 7.96 -12.33 10.93
C ASN A 69 8.51 -10.90 11.01
N GLU A 70 9.54 -10.58 10.23
CA GLU A 70 10.11 -9.24 10.17
C GLU A 70 9.12 -8.23 9.56
N PHE A 71 8.46 -8.61 8.45
CA PHE A 71 7.39 -7.79 7.88
C PHE A 71 6.30 -7.51 8.92
N ALA A 72 5.85 -8.54 9.64
CA ALA A 72 4.83 -8.43 10.67
C ALA A 72 5.24 -7.45 11.79
N ARG A 73 6.48 -7.55 12.29
CA ARG A 73 7.02 -6.63 13.31
C ARG A 73 7.03 -5.17 12.83
N VAL A 74 7.48 -4.95 11.59
CA VAL A 74 7.48 -3.60 11.01
C VAL A 74 6.06 -3.10 10.82
N PHE A 75 5.16 -3.92 10.28
CA PHE A 75 3.74 -3.58 10.10
C PHE A 75 3.07 -3.18 11.43
N ASP A 76 3.23 -3.98 12.48
CA ASP A 76 2.62 -3.74 13.81
C ASP A 76 3.19 -2.49 14.50
N SER A 77 4.36 -2.03 14.09
CA SER A 77 4.96 -0.79 14.60
C SER A 77 4.31 0.48 14.07
N LEU A 78 3.58 0.41 12.94
CA LEU A 78 3.05 1.55 12.22
C LEU A 78 1.69 2.01 12.77
N GLU A 79 1.40 3.31 12.59
CA GLU A 79 0.06 3.84 12.78
C GLU A 79 -0.84 3.41 11.61
N LEU A 80 -2.11 3.06 11.88
CA LEU A 80 -3.09 2.74 10.85
C LEU A 80 -4.19 3.80 10.80
N LEU A 81 -4.38 4.42 9.64
CA LEU A 81 -5.50 5.31 9.35
C LEU A 81 -6.48 4.62 8.41
N VAL A 82 -7.68 4.33 8.92
CA VAL A 82 -8.69 3.56 8.20
C VAL A 82 -9.82 4.46 7.71
N PHE A 83 -10.02 4.49 6.41
CA PHE A 83 -11.14 5.18 5.78
C PHE A 83 -12.33 4.24 5.64
N SER A 84 -13.37 4.49 6.44
CA SER A 84 -14.60 3.69 6.44
C SER A 84 -15.79 4.50 6.93
N THR A 85 -16.92 4.35 6.28
CA THR A 85 -18.21 4.88 6.70
C THR A 85 -19.03 3.87 7.50
N THR A 86 -18.60 2.61 7.55
CA THR A 86 -19.36 1.50 8.15
C THR A 86 -18.72 0.90 9.39
N LEU A 87 -17.39 1.02 9.55
CA LEU A 87 -16.70 0.58 10.76
C LEU A 87 -16.97 1.59 11.88
N LYS A 88 -17.40 1.09 13.03
CA LYS A 88 -17.61 1.90 14.23
C LYS A 88 -16.38 1.88 15.14
N GLU A 89 -15.69 0.73 15.17
CA GLU A 89 -14.53 0.49 16.00
C GLU A 89 -13.46 -0.26 15.19
N ILE A 90 -12.21 -0.09 15.57
CA ILE A 90 -11.06 -0.79 15.01
C ILE A 90 -10.13 -1.23 16.14
N SER A 91 -9.42 -2.34 15.91
CA SER A 91 -8.44 -2.88 16.85
C SER A 91 -7.09 -2.17 16.71
N GLY A 92 -6.32 -2.19 17.81
CA GLY A 92 -4.95 -1.66 17.83
C GLY A 92 -4.87 -0.25 18.40
N SER A 93 -3.99 -0.06 19.40
CA SER A 93 -3.79 1.22 20.09
C SER A 93 -3.26 2.34 19.21
N LYS A 94 -2.64 1.98 18.08
CA LYS A 94 -2.09 2.92 17.08
C LYS A 94 -3.02 3.11 15.88
N SER A 95 -4.24 2.55 15.91
CA SER A 95 -5.18 2.60 14.79
C SER A 95 -6.27 3.61 15.04
N ARG A 96 -6.67 4.36 14.01
CA ARG A 96 -7.82 5.28 14.09
C ARG A 96 -8.64 5.27 12.81
N ILE A 97 -9.94 5.51 12.93
CA ILE A 97 -10.82 5.78 11.79
C ILE A 97 -10.65 7.25 11.38
N ALA A 98 -10.56 7.51 10.08
CA ALA A 98 -10.53 8.85 9.53
C ALA A 98 -11.81 9.63 9.89
N ARG A 99 -11.65 10.90 10.25
CA ARG A 99 -12.76 11.79 10.61
C ARG A 99 -13.11 12.79 9.51
N GLY A 100 -12.14 13.10 8.67
CA GLY A 100 -12.28 13.99 7.53
C GLY A 100 -12.28 13.25 6.19
N THR A 101 -12.33 14.00 5.12
CA THR A 101 -12.12 13.48 3.76
C THR A 101 -10.71 12.96 3.57
N ILE A 102 -10.51 12.12 2.55
CA ILE A 102 -9.17 11.61 2.21
C ILE A 102 -8.18 12.75 1.96
N ALA A 103 -8.61 13.82 1.27
CA ALA A 103 -7.76 14.97 1.00
C ALA A 103 -7.35 15.72 2.27
N GLU A 104 -8.29 15.96 3.18
CA GLU A 104 -8.02 16.65 4.45
C GLU A 104 -7.05 15.87 5.33
N GLU A 105 -7.31 14.56 5.53
CA GLU A 105 -6.45 13.71 6.36
C GLU A 105 -5.03 13.61 5.80
N VAL A 106 -4.89 13.39 4.49
CA VAL A 106 -3.57 13.23 3.85
C VAL A 106 -2.80 14.55 3.82
N ASN A 107 -3.45 15.68 3.52
CA ASN A 107 -2.80 16.98 3.57
C ASN A 107 -2.36 17.34 5.00
N ALA A 108 -3.18 17.05 6.01
CA ALA A 108 -2.81 17.23 7.41
C ALA A 108 -1.59 16.39 7.80
N LEU A 109 -1.51 15.12 7.33
CA LEU A 109 -0.36 14.26 7.55
C LEU A 109 0.90 14.77 6.83
N LYS A 110 0.79 15.20 5.56
CA LYS A 110 1.92 15.73 4.78
C LYS A 110 2.54 16.97 5.42
N ASN A 111 1.76 17.77 6.15
CA ASN A 111 2.21 18.98 6.84
C ASN A 111 2.79 18.72 8.25
N LYS A 112 2.71 17.51 8.77
CA LYS A 112 3.32 17.14 10.04
C LYS A 112 4.74 16.62 9.84
N THR A 113 5.57 16.70 10.89
CA THR A 113 6.85 16.00 10.96
C THR A 113 6.60 14.49 11.05
N GLY A 114 7.40 13.70 10.35
CA GLY A 114 7.30 12.24 10.36
C GLY A 114 7.97 11.62 9.13
N LYS A 115 7.90 10.29 9.05
CA LYS A 115 8.35 9.52 7.88
C LYS A 115 7.30 9.62 6.75
N ASP A 116 7.50 8.87 5.67
CA ASP A 116 6.57 8.80 4.55
C ASP A 116 5.24 8.13 4.96
N ILE A 117 4.22 8.28 4.13
CA ILE A 117 2.86 7.78 4.33
C ILE A 117 2.63 6.64 3.34
N ALA A 118 2.40 5.41 3.81
CA ALA A 118 2.09 4.28 2.94
C ALA A 118 0.60 4.23 2.59
N VAL A 119 0.29 3.75 1.39
CA VAL A 119 -1.08 3.44 0.94
C VAL A 119 -1.13 1.97 0.53
N GLY A 120 -2.01 1.19 1.15
CA GLY A 120 -2.15 -0.24 0.89
C GLY A 120 -3.53 -0.66 0.35
N SER A 121 -4.38 0.27 -0.04
CA SER A 121 -5.74 -0.03 -0.52
C SER A 121 -6.01 0.53 -1.90
N LEU A 122 -6.61 -0.28 -2.78
CA LEU A 122 -6.94 0.11 -4.17
C LEU A 122 -7.87 1.32 -4.24
N SER A 123 -8.96 1.30 -3.48
CA SER A 123 -9.94 2.40 -3.49
C SER A 123 -9.37 3.71 -2.94
N ILE A 124 -8.49 3.64 -1.94
CA ILE A 124 -7.80 4.81 -1.39
C ILE A 124 -6.77 5.31 -2.39
N ALA A 125 -6.00 4.42 -3.02
CA ALA A 125 -5.01 4.77 -4.03
C ALA A 125 -5.66 5.43 -5.25
N SER A 126 -6.81 4.93 -5.74
CA SER A 126 -7.54 5.54 -6.86
C SER A 126 -7.94 6.98 -6.52
N GLN A 127 -8.56 7.21 -5.36
CA GLN A 127 -8.99 8.55 -4.94
C GLN A 127 -7.80 9.51 -4.73
N LEU A 128 -6.71 9.04 -4.12
CA LEU A 128 -5.49 9.85 -3.94
C LEU A 128 -4.80 10.14 -5.28
N SER A 129 -4.87 9.23 -6.25
CA SER A 129 -4.34 9.45 -7.60
C SER A 129 -5.19 10.48 -8.36
N ASP A 130 -6.53 10.44 -8.24
CA ASP A 130 -7.42 11.46 -8.79
C ASP A 130 -7.11 12.87 -8.26
N LEU A 131 -6.73 12.95 -6.98
CA LEU A 131 -6.33 14.18 -6.30
C LEU A 131 -4.84 14.55 -6.51
N CYS A 132 -4.09 13.76 -7.28
CA CYS A 132 -2.65 13.91 -7.47
C CYS A 132 -1.84 13.94 -6.16
N LEU A 133 -2.29 13.24 -5.11
CA LEU A 133 -1.67 13.26 -3.78
C LEU A 133 -0.64 12.14 -3.56
N ILE A 134 -0.58 11.12 -4.41
CA ILE A 134 0.47 10.09 -4.36
C ILE A 134 1.73 10.64 -5.04
N ASP A 135 2.86 10.49 -4.38
CA ASP A 135 4.17 10.95 -4.86
C ASP A 135 4.98 9.83 -5.51
N GLU A 136 4.89 8.60 -4.99
CA GLU A 136 5.62 7.42 -5.49
C GLU A 136 4.70 6.20 -5.61
N TYR A 137 4.95 5.38 -6.65
CA TYR A 137 4.19 4.17 -6.96
C TYR A 137 5.15 2.98 -7.08
N HIS A 138 4.84 1.90 -6.38
CA HIS A 138 5.55 0.62 -6.48
C HIS A 138 4.59 -0.45 -6.99
N PHE A 139 4.67 -0.78 -8.27
CA PHE A 139 3.90 -1.85 -8.88
C PHE A 139 4.74 -3.13 -8.91
N VAL A 140 4.33 -4.12 -8.16
CA VAL A 140 5.00 -5.42 -8.12
C VAL A 140 4.23 -6.37 -9.01
N VAL A 141 4.74 -6.60 -10.21
CA VAL A 141 4.09 -7.36 -11.29
C VAL A 141 4.46 -8.83 -11.17
N HIS A 142 3.47 -9.67 -10.92
CA HIS A 142 3.61 -11.12 -10.88
C HIS A 142 3.43 -11.72 -12.28
N PRO A 143 4.22 -12.72 -12.67
CA PRO A 143 4.10 -13.40 -13.97
C PRO A 143 2.90 -14.37 -13.98
N VAL A 144 1.71 -13.85 -13.71
CA VAL A 144 0.44 -14.57 -13.61
C VAL A 144 -0.62 -13.82 -14.42
N VAL A 145 -1.47 -14.55 -15.13
CA VAL A 145 -2.68 -14.03 -15.79
C VAL A 145 -3.89 -14.56 -15.00
N ALA A 146 -4.57 -13.67 -14.27
CA ALA A 146 -5.68 -14.04 -13.40
C ALA A 146 -7.05 -14.02 -14.12
N GLY A 147 -7.24 -13.10 -15.05
CA GLY A 147 -8.48 -12.94 -15.83
C GLY A 147 -9.69 -12.45 -15.05
N LYS A 148 -9.60 -12.33 -13.72
CA LYS A 148 -10.69 -11.92 -12.82
C LYS A 148 -10.15 -11.31 -11.54
N GLY A 149 -10.99 -10.56 -10.82
CA GLY A 149 -10.64 -9.94 -9.54
C GLY A 149 -10.72 -8.42 -9.60
N PRO A 150 -10.35 -7.71 -8.53
CA PRO A 150 -10.29 -6.25 -8.52
C PRO A 150 -9.15 -5.75 -9.42
N ARG A 151 -9.42 -4.75 -10.24
CA ARG A 151 -8.42 -4.14 -11.12
C ARG A 151 -7.74 -2.95 -10.47
N LEU A 152 -6.46 -2.78 -10.82
CA LEU A 152 -5.72 -1.58 -10.45
C LEU A 152 -6.39 -0.35 -11.08
N PHE A 153 -6.66 0.67 -10.26
CA PHE A 153 -7.27 1.92 -10.67
C PHE A 153 -8.64 1.81 -11.38
N GLU A 154 -9.40 0.74 -11.13
CA GLU A 154 -10.75 0.58 -11.69
C GLU A 154 -11.68 1.77 -11.39
N SER A 155 -11.52 2.40 -10.24
CA SER A 155 -12.28 3.60 -9.82
C SER A 155 -11.57 4.93 -10.08
N PHE A 156 -10.49 4.94 -10.87
CA PHE A 156 -9.82 6.17 -11.26
C PHE A 156 -10.69 6.97 -12.23
N GLN A 157 -11.04 8.21 -11.86
CA GLN A 157 -12.00 9.02 -12.59
C GLN A 157 -11.42 10.30 -13.20
N SER A 158 -10.12 10.54 -13.01
CA SER A 158 -9.48 11.74 -13.55
C SER A 158 -9.64 11.83 -15.07
N LYS A 159 -10.05 13.01 -15.56
CA LYS A 159 -10.10 13.32 -17.00
C LYS A 159 -8.72 13.42 -17.66
N ARG A 160 -7.65 13.45 -16.88
CA ARG A 160 -6.26 13.56 -17.37
C ARG A 160 -5.47 12.32 -16.96
N SER A 161 -4.70 11.78 -17.89
CA SER A 161 -3.74 10.73 -17.58
C SER A 161 -2.69 11.23 -16.59
N LEU A 162 -2.35 10.39 -15.62
CA LEU A 162 -1.24 10.61 -14.71
C LEU A 162 0.04 10.11 -15.36
N GLN A 163 0.99 11.00 -15.56
CA GLN A 163 2.31 10.63 -16.10
C GLN A 163 3.25 10.28 -14.95
N LEU A 164 4.01 9.21 -15.15
CA LEU A 164 4.94 8.68 -14.17
C LEU A 164 6.33 8.56 -14.79
N ASP A 165 7.36 8.95 -14.03
CA ASP A 165 8.76 8.74 -14.39
C ASP A 165 9.29 7.50 -13.69
N LEU A 166 9.88 6.57 -14.47
CA LEU A 166 10.51 5.39 -13.91
C LEU A 166 11.77 5.79 -13.12
N VAL A 167 11.83 5.33 -11.86
CA VAL A 167 12.95 5.59 -10.94
C VAL A 167 13.87 4.39 -10.87
N ASP A 168 13.28 3.19 -10.70
CA ASP A 168 14.02 1.95 -10.52
C ASP A 168 13.20 0.72 -10.90
N THR A 169 13.89 -0.38 -11.18
CA THR A 169 13.29 -1.69 -11.42
C THR A 169 14.06 -2.77 -10.67
N LYS A 170 13.34 -3.72 -10.04
CA LYS A 170 13.94 -4.88 -9.40
C LYS A 170 13.31 -6.15 -9.94
N LYS A 171 14.13 -7.04 -10.53
CA LYS A 171 13.72 -8.40 -10.89
C LYS A 171 14.02 -9.35 -9.75
N PHE A 172 13.01 -10.11 -9.32
CA PHE A 172 13.14 -11.17 -8.33
C PHE A 172 13.46 -12.53 -8.97
N GLN A 173 13.96 -13.47 -8.19
CA GLN A 173 14.29 -14.82 -8.68
C GLN A 173 13.06 -15.57 -9.20
N THR A 174 11.88 -15.30 -8.67
CA THR A 174 10.58 -15.86 -9.11
C THR A 174 10.06 -15.33 -10.44
N GLY A 175 10.75 -14.37 -11.07
CA GLY A 175 10.27 -13.68 -12.26
C GLY A 175 9.32 -12.52 -11.99
N VAL A 176 8.99 -12.25 -10.73
CA VAL A 176 8.29 -11.03 -10.31
C VAL A 176 9.16 -9.81 -10.60
N ILE A 177 8.54 -8.70 -11.00
CA ILE A 177 9.24 -7.43 -11.29
C ILE A 177 8.59 -6.32 -10.47
N ALA A 178 9.38 -5.63 -9.63
CA ALA A 178 8.97 -4.39 -9.01
C ALA A 178 9.35 -3.20 -9.88
N LEU A 179 8.39 -2.32 -10.13
CA LEU A 179 8.54 -1.08 -10.88
C LEU A 179 8.31 0.08 -9.91
N HIS A 180 9.32 0.90 -9.69
CA HIS A 180 9.22 2.10 -8.87
C HIS A 180 9.13 3.34 -9.74
N TYR A 181 8.05 4.08 -9.60
CA TYR A 181 7.78 5.32 -10.32
C TYR A 181 7.60 6.51 -9.38
N LYS A 182 7.89 7.70 -9.88
CA LYS A 182 7.49 8.97 -9.28
C LYS A 182 6.45 9.65 -10.14
N LYS A 183 5.55 10.37 -9.49
CA LYS A 183 4.63 11.25 -10.19
C LYS A 183 5.40 12.36 -10.90
N GLN A 184 5.12 12.55 -12.18
CA GLN A 184 5.69 13.65 -12.97
C GLN A 184 5.16 15.00 -12.48
N ILE A 185 6.06 15.92 -12.16
CA ILE A 185 5.69 17.30 -11.81
C ILE A 185 5.58 18.06 -13.13
N LYS A 186 4.36 18.40 -13.54
CA LYS A 186 4.18 19.31 -14.67
C LYS A 186 4.55 20.72 -14.21
N ASN A 187 5.61 21.25 -14.80
CA ASN A 187 5.93 22.68 -14.71
C ASN A 187 4.87 23.51 -15.42
#